data_2905f609dbe118eab23caf93b3aa7d84
#
_entry.id   2905f609dbe118eab23caf93b3aa7d84
#
_cell.length_a   1.000
_cell.length_b   1.000
_cell.length_c   1.000
_cell.angle_alpha   90.00
_cell.angle_beta   90.00
_cell.angle_gamma   90.00
#
_symmetry.space_group_name_H-M   'P 1'
#
loop_
_entity.id
_entity.type
_entity.pdbx_description
1 polymer ?
#
loop_
_entity_poly.entity_id
_entity_poly.type
_entity_poly.pdbx_seq_one_letter_code
_entity_poly.pdbx_strand_id
1 'polypeptide(L)'
;MLKVLLVDDEPFIVQGLSLLLDWEKEGCEIAATAQNGKEALAYLRSNKVDLIIADIKMPEMTGLELLETIRREQVSDAYFVILSGYSDFSYAQQAIRYSCMDYVLKPVEKDVLTEIIRKAANMSATEIQRQEDKRKLERAYLARNVISLLLGKYDGMNLEYVVNHMHLSDGVRYIDIQLMDAMNPEDVEDMETRSRQRKLYQGCSEFLKEDEAHCILDVSSEGNIYDVGFIYCDYMAAKNDCTEKEYLEKLLSYLNVTLNQKLVMLVGKKVPDIAAVSKSYGTA
;
A
#
# COMPACT_ATOMS: atom_id res chain seq x y z
N MET A 1 10.15 6.17 9.18
CA MET A 1 11.49 6.03 9.78
C MET A 1 12.09 4.74 9.27
N LEU A 2 13.28 4.78 8.68
CA LEU A 2 13.95 3.59 8.15
C LEU A 2 14.49 2.74 9.31
N LYS A 3 14.20 1.43 9.29
CA LYS A 3 14.70 0.46 10.25
C LYS A 3 16.03 -0.09 9.78
N VAL A 4 17.07 0.07 10.60
CA VAL A 4 18.44 -0.31 10.27
C VAL A 4 18.87 -1.50 11.14
N LEU A 5 19.48 -2.51 10.51
CA LEU A 5 20.17 -3.61 11.17
C LEU A 5 21.68 -3.41 11.00
N LEU A 6 22.41 -3.32 12.12
CA LEU A 6 23.87 -3.28 12.13
C LEU A 6 24.41 -4.68 12.41
N VAL A 7 25.37 -5.15 11.61
CA VAL A 7 25.94 -6.49 11.75
C VAL A 7 27.46 -6.41 11.72
N ASP A 8 28.09 -6.66 12.86
CA ASP A 8 29.55 -6.68 13.00
C ASP A 8 29.92 -7.52 14.23
N ASP A 9 30.94 -8.36 14.12
CA ASP A 9 31.39 -9.22 15.22
C ASP A 9 32.19 -8.46 16.29
N GLU A 10 32.60 -7.21 15.98
CA GLU A 10 33.26 -6.33 16.93
C GLU A 10 32.26 -5.39 17.62
N PRO A 11 31.92 -5.59 18.92
CA PRO A 11 30.94 -4.76 19.63
C PRO A 11 31.30 -3.27 19.66
N PHE A 12 32.59 -2.94 19.67
CA PHE A 12 33.06 -1.55 19.64
C PHE A 12 32.78 -0.86 18.30
N ILE A 13 32.80 -1.61 17.17
CA ILE A 13 32.44 -1.08 15.86
C ILE A 13 30.95 -0.79 15.82
N VAL A 14 30.10 -1.73 16.27
CA VAL A 14 28.65 -1.53 16.38
C VAL A 14 28.33 -0.31 17.24
N GLN A 15 28.96 -0.18 18.40
CA GLN A 15 28.80 0.98 19.29
C GLN A 15 29.26 2.27 18.61
N GLY A 16 30.41 2.24 17.94
CA GLY A 16 30.94 3.38 17.19
C GLY A 16 29.98 3.85 16.10
N LEU A 17 29.46 2.95 15.28
CA LEU A 17 28.45 3.24 14.24
C LEU A 17 27.16 3.79 14.86
N SER A 18 26.71 3.23 15.98
CA SER A 18 25.50 3.70 16.66
C SER A 18 25.61 5.11 17.20
N LEU A 19 26.82 5.54 17.57
CA LEU A 19 27.10 6.89 18.10
C LEU A 19 27.58 7.88 17.03
N LEU A 20 27.91 7.40 15.82
CA LEU A 20 28.49 8.22 14.75
C LEU A 20 27.50 9.27 14.24
N LEU A 21 26.21 8.95 14.27
CA LEU A 21 25.12 9.81 13.80
C LEU A 21 24.04 9.95 14.89
N ASP A 22 23.26 11.00 14.75
CA ASP A 22 21.93 11.12 15.36
C ASP A 22 20.93 10.48 14.40
N TRP A 23 20.73 9.17 14.52
CA TRP A 23 19.92 8.36 13.61
C TRP A 23 18.49 8.86 13.48
N GLU A 24 17.89 9.32 14.58
CA GLU A 24 16.53 9.85 14.57
C GLU A 24 16.42 11.12 13.72
N LYS A 25 17.41 12.02 13.81
CA LYS A 25 17.44 13.23 12.96
C LYS A 25 17.61 12.93 11.48
N GLU A 26 18.31 11.84 11.15
CA GLU A 26 18.43 11.38 9.76
C GLU A 26 17.22 10.50 9.32
N GLY A 27 16.18 10.38 10.15
CA GLY A 27 14.94 9.64 9.83
C GLY A 27 15.08 8.13 9.92
N CYS A 28 16.04 7.62 10.69
CA CYS A 28 16.33 6.20 10.88
C CYS A 28 16.23 5.77 12.34
N GLU A 29 16.04 4.49 12.56
CA GLU A 29 16.20 3.85 13.86
C GLU A 29 17.04 2.58 13.72
N ILE A 30 17.93 2.33 14.68
CA ILE A 30 18.63 1.06 14.77
C ILE A 30 17.67 0.05 15.41
N ALA A 31 17.04 -0.79 14.56
CA ALA A 31 16.03 -1.75 14.98
C ALA A 31 16.65 -2.95 15.72
N ALA A 32 17.88 -3.33 15.35
CA ALA A 32 18.63 -4.39 16.00
C ALA A 32 20.12 -4.33 15.63
N THR A 33 20.91 -5.10 16.39
CA THR A 33 22.31 -5.39 16.09
C THR A 33 22.51 -6.90 16.09
N ALA A 34 23.46 -7.42 15.30
CA ALA A 34 23.83 -8.83 15.25
C ALA A 34 25.35 -8.97 15.19
N GLN A 35 25.89 -10.04 15.74
CA GLN A 35 27.33 -10.28 15.82
C GLN A 35 27.88 -11.14 14.67
N ASN A 36 27.01 -11.70 13.84
CA ASN A 36 27.38 -12.50 12.67
C ASN A 36 26.18 -12.62 11.71
N GLY A 37 26.45 -13.14 10.51
CA GLY A 37 25.43 -13.31 9.49
C GLY A 37 24.31 -14.28 9.86
N LYS A 38 24.57 -15.31 10.67
CA LYS A 38 23.51 -16.25 11.10
C LYS A 38 22.51 -15.61 12.04
N GLU A 39 23.00 -14.83 12.99
CA GLU A 39 22.16 -14.07 13.92
C GLU A 39 21.32 -13.04 13.17
N ALA A 40 21.94 -12.30 12.24
CA ALA A 40 21.24 -11.38 11.34
C ALA A 40 20.16 -12.09 10.52
N LEU A 41 20.46 -13.24 9.91
CA LEU A 41 19.50 -14.01 9.13
C LEU A 41 18.33 -14.50 9.97
N ALA A 42 18.60 -14.97 11.21
CA ALA A 42 17.54 -15.39 12.14
C ALA A 42 16.60 -14.22 12.49
N TYR A 43 17.15 -13.03 12.72
CA TYR A 43 16.36 -11.82 12.98
C TYR A 43 15.50 -11.45 11.77
N LEU A 44 16.07 -11.45 10.57
CA LEU A 44 15.40 -11.06 9.33
C LEU A 44 14.23 -11.98 8.94
N ARG A 45 14.25 -13.25 9.36
CA ARG A 45 13.13 -14.19 9.11
C ARG A 45 11.86 -13.83 9.87
N SER A 46 11.96 -13.06 10.94
CA SER A 46 10.82 -12.69 11.80
C SER A 46 10.57 -11.18 11.82
N ASN A 47 11.49 -10.37 11.31
CA ASN A 47 11.42 -8.92 11.41
C ASN A 47 11.76 -8.28 10.07
N LYS A 48 11.07 -7.17 9.76
CA LYS A 48 11.37 -6.37 8.57
C LYS A 48 12.31 -5.22 8.94
N VAL A 49 13.32 -5.04 8.13
CA VAL A 49 14.21 -3.86 8.15
C VAL A 49 14.31 -3.27 6.75
N ASP A 50 14.72 -2.02 6.66
CA ASP A 50 14.83 -1.29 5.40
C ASP A 50 16.28 -1.21 4.91
N LEU A 51 17.23 -1.22 5.83
CA LEU A 51 18.67 -1.12 5.55
C LEU A 51 19.45 -2.08 6.43
N ILE A 52 20.39 -2.81 5.84
CA ILE A 52 21.35 -3.67 6.53
C ILE A 52 22.74 -3.10 6.27
N ILE A 53 23.50 -2.86 7.34
CA ILE A 53 24.90 -2.44 7.26
C ILE A 53 25.72 -3.54 7.93
N ALA A 54 26.48 -4.29 7.14
CA ALA A 54 27.16 -5.49 7.60
C ALA A 54 28.66 -5.45 7.32
N ASP A 55 29.47 -5.89 8.29
CA ASP A 55 30.87 -6.20 8.04
C ASP A 55 30.99 -7.38 7.08
N ILE A 56 32.06 -7.38 6.30
CA ILE A 56 32.31 -8.45 5.35
C ILE A 56 32.84 -9.72 6.02
N LYS A 57 33.73 -9.58 6.98
CA LYS A 57 34.40 -10.70 7.66
C LYS A 57 33.87 -10.90 9.07
N MET A 58 33.02 -11.86 9.24
CA MET A 58 32.46 -12.25 10.52
C MET A 58 32.55 -13.76 10.70
N PRO A 59 32.59 -14.26 11.94
CA PRO A 59 32.56 -15.70 12.21
C PRO A 59 31.23 -16.31 11.78
N GLU A 60 31.19 -17.60 11.58
CA GLU A 60 30.05 -18.44 11.23
C GLU A 60 29.41 -18.14 9.87
N MET A 61 29.11 -16.88 9.54
CA MET A 61 28.57 -16.44 8.26
C MET A 61 29.05 -15.03 7.99
N THR A 62 29.72 -14.84 6.88
CA THR A 62 30.22 -13.55 6.41
C THR A 62 29.09 -12.65 5.92
N GLY A 63 29.34 -11.33 5.80
CA GLY A 63 28.37 -10.39 5.26
C GLY A 63 27.99 -10.67 3.80
N LEU A 64 28.91 -11.21 3.00
CA LEU A 64 28.63 -11.63 1.63
C LEU A 64 27.75 -12.88 1.57
N GLU A 65 28.02 -13.87 2.39
CA GLU A 65 27.17 -15.07 2.50
C GLU A 65 25.78 -14.73 3.03
N LEU A 66 25.67 -13.78 3.95
CA LEU A 66 24.40 -13.23 4.40
C LEU A 66 23.65 -12.59 3.24
N LEU A 67 24.26 -11.65 2.50
CA LEU A 67 23.68 -10.98 1.35
C LEU A 67 23.21 -11.99 0.29
N GLU A 68 24.05 -12.95 -0.09
CA GLU A 68 23.69 -14.03 -1.04
C GLU A 68 22.47 -14.80 -0.54
N THR A 69 22.48 -15.22 0.73
CA THR A 69 21.41 -16.03 1.32
C THR A 69 20.08 -15.30 1.33
N ILE A 70 20.06 -14.05 1.78
CA ILE A 70 18.80 -13.26 1.85
C ILE A 70 18.21 -13.01 0.46
N ARG A 71 19.04 -12.83 -0.58
CA ARG A 71 18.57 -12.63 -1.97
C ARG A 71 18.08 -13.94 -2.59
N ARG A 72 18.84 -15.04 -2.43
CA ARG A 72 18.49 -16.36 -2.95
C ARG A 72 17.22 -16.92 -2.33
N GLU A 73 17.07 -16.77 -1.01
CA GLU A 73 15.93 -17.29 -0.26
C GLU A 73 14.78 -16.28 -0.16
N GLN A 74 14.93 -15.08 -0.73
CA GLN A 74 13.93 -14.00 -0.67
C GLN A 74 13.48 -13.65 0.76
N VAL A 75 14.42 -13.70 1.71
CA VAL A 75 14.14 -13.43 3.13
C VAL A 75 13.89 -11.94 3.38
N SER A 76 14.60 -11.06 2.65
CA SER A 76 14.49 -9.60 2.80
C SER A 76 14.86 -8.86 1.53
N ASP A 77 14.09 -7.81 1.22
CA ASP A 77 14.37 -6.84 0.14
C ASP A 77 15.12 -5.60 0.65
N ALA A 78 15.56 -5.60 1.92
CA ALA A 78 16.28 -4.48 2.51
C ALA A 78 17.49 -4.06 1.66
N TYR A 79 17.76 -2.77 1.61
CA TYR A 79 19.01 -2.26 1.07
C TYR A 79 20.18 -2.83 1.87
N PHE A 80 21.25 -3.20 1.19
CA PHE A 80 22.40 -3.84 1.83
C PHE A 80 23.66 -3.06 1.56
N VAL A 81 24.36 -2.70 2.61
CA VAL A 81 25.66 -2.02 2.57
C VAL A 81 26.70 -2.92 3.22
N ILE A 82 27.82 -3.08 2.55
CA ILE A 82 28.96 -3.84 3.08
C ILE A 82 30.00 -2.85 3.62
N LEU A 83 30.45 -3.10 4.84
CA LEU A 83 31.63 -2.47 5.40
C LEU A 83 32.82 -3.41 5.29
N SER A 84 33.98 -2.88 4.90
CA SER A 84 35.19 -3.69 4.74
C SER A 84 36.45 -2.98 5.19
N GLY A 85 37.28 -3.66 5.90
CA GLY A 85 38.65 -3.20 6.21
C GLY A 85 39.64 -3.43 5.08
N TYR A 86 39.20 -4.01 3.96
CA TYR A 86 40.06 -4.43 2.86
C TYR A 86 39.58 -3.86 1.53
N SER A 87 40.50 -3.33 0.74
CA SER A 87 40.24 -2.89 -0.65
C SER A 87 40.29 -4.05 -1.65
N ASP A 88 39.75 -5.23 -1.27
CA ASP A 88 39.78 -6.40 -2.15
C ASP A 88 38.69 -6.31 -3.22
N PHE A 89 39.11 -6.16 -4.45
CA PHE A 89 38.21 -6.03 -5.59
C PHE A 89 37.29 -7.24 -5.78
N SER A 90 37.73 -8.44 -5.35
CA SER A 90 36.94 -9.65 -5.48
C SER A 90 35.66 -9.61 -4.64
N TYR A 91 35.72 -9.04 -3.44
CA TYR A 91 34.58 -8.87 -2.57
C TYR A 91 33.58 -7.82 -3.12
N ALA A 92 34.10 -6.71 -3.62
CA ALA A 92 33.23 -5.70 -4.24
C ALA A 92 32.51 -6.26 -5.48
N GLN A 93 33.18 -7.07 -6.29
CA GLN A 93 32.57 -7.73 -7.45
C GLN A 93 31.46 -8.73 -7.06
N GLN A 94 31.65 -9.47 -5.98
CA GLN A 94 30.62 -10.37 -5.44
C GLN A 94 29.43 -9.59 -4.87
N ALA A 95 29.69 -8.53 -4.11
CA ALA A 95 28.64 -7.67 -3.55
C ALA A 95 27.73 -7.11 -4.65
N ILE A 96 28.31 -6.64 -5.77
CA ILE A 96 27.54 -6.11 -6.91
C ILE A 96 26.63 -7.20 -7.51
N ARG A 97 27.09 -8.44 -7.65
CA ARG A 97 26.27 -9.56 -8.18
C ARG A 97 24.99 -9.78 -7.40
N TYR A 98 25.04 -9.59 -6.09
CA TYR A 98 23.90 -9.79 -5.20
C TYR A 98 23.14 -8.49 -4.89
N SER A 99 23.33 -7.45 -5.73
CA SER A 99 22.62 -6.17 -5.60
C SER A 99 22.89 -5.48 -4.26
N CYS A 100 24.17 -5.43 -3.84
CA CYS A 100 24.59 -4.55 -2.76
C CYS A 100 24.36 -3.10 -3.17
N MET A 101 23.78 -2.30 -2.29
CA MET A 101 23.54 -0.88 -2.55
C MET A 101 24.82 -0.07 -2.53
N ASP A 102 25.72 -0.40 -1.60
CA ASP A 102 27.00 0.28 -1.46
C ASP A 102 28.08 -0.61 -0.81
N TYR A 103 29.34 -0.30 -1.06
CA TYR A 103 30.50 -0.96 -0.49
C TYR A 103 31.46 0.08 0.08
N VAL A 104 31.63 0.08 1.39
CA VAL A 104 32.34 1.14 2.11
C VAL A 104 33.58 0.61 2.80
N LEU A 105 34.69 1.33 2.66
CA LEU A 105 35.92 0.99 3.38
C LEU A 105 35.89 1.55 4.81
N LYS A 106 36.31 0.72 5.76
CA LYS A 106 36.58 1.15 7.14
C LYS A 106 37.91 1.95 7.20
N PRO A 107 38.02 3.02 8.00
CA PRO A 107 37.02 3.51 8.94
C PRO A 107 35.88 4.25 8.27
N VAL A 108 34.65 4.03 8.73
CA VAL A 108 33.45 4.69 8.19
C VAL A 108 33.39 6.13 8.70
N GLU A 109 33.41 7.07 7.80
CA GLU A 109 33.26 8.49 8.13
C GLU A 109 31.79 8.87 8.25
N LYS A 110 31.50 9.86 9.10
CA LYS A 110 30.15 10.36 9.34
C LYS A 110 29.43 10.76 8.05
N ASP A 111 30.12 11.52 7.19
CA ASP A 111 29.54 12.05 5.96
C ASP A 111 29.18 10.92 4.98
N VAL A 112 30.04 9.91 4.89
CA VAL A 112 29.79 8.72 4.06
C VAL A 112 28.56 7.96 4.55
N LEU A 113 28.45 7.73 5.86
CA LEU A 113 27.30 7.03 6.42
C LEU A 113 26.00 7.85 6.25
N THR A 114 26.07 9.17 6.42
CA THR A 114 24.92 10.07 6.17
C THR A 114 24.47 9.99 4.70
N GLU A 115 25.40 9.98 3.75
CA GLU A 115 25.07 9.87 2.33
C GLU A 115 24.38 8.53 2.00
N ILE A 116 24.85 7.44 2.57
CA ILE A 116 24.26 6.09 2.42
C ILE A 116 22.81 6.08 2.93
N ILE A 117 22.58 6.63 4.12
CA ILE A 117 21.24 6.69 4.71
C ILE A 117 20.31 7.52 3.83
N ARG A 118 20.74 8.69 3.36
CA ARG A 118 19.94 9.53 2.46
C ARG A 118 19.64 8.84 1.14
N LYS A 119 20.60 8.12 0.59
CA LYS A 119 20.40 7.31 -0.62
C LYS A 119 19.36 6.22 -0.39
N ALA A 120 19.45 5.46 0.70
CA ALA A 120 18.46 4.45 1.06
C ALA A 120 17.06 5.06 1.28
N ALA A 121 16.96 6.18 1.99
CA ALA A 121 15.72 6.89 2.23
C ALA A 121 15.06 7.37 0.92
N ASN A 122 15.84 7.97 0.02
CA ASN A 122 15.34 8.42 -1.29
C ASN A 122 14.87 7.26 -2.17
N MET A 123 15.61 6.15 -2.19
CA MET A 123 15.22 4.95 -2.95
C MET A 123 13.94 4.34 -2.39
N SER A 124 13.81 4.24 -1.06
CA SER A 124 12.60 3.75 -0.39
C SER A 124 11.39 4.65 -0.68
N ALA A 125 11.54 5.97 -0.56
CA ALA A 125 10.47 6.92 -0.88
C ALA A 125 10.03 6.83 -2.35
N THR A 126 10.98 6.68 -3.27
CA THR A 126 10.68 6.52 -4.70
C THR A 126 9.93 5.23 -4.99
N GLU A 127 10.31 4.12 -4.36
CA GLU A 127 9.62 2.84 -4.54
C GLU A 127 8.21 2.86 -3.96
N ILE A 128 8.02 3.44 -2.77
CA ILE A 128 6.69 3.63 -2.18
C ILE A 128 5.82 4.47 -3.12
N GLN A 129 6.32 5.60 -3.62
CA GLN A 129 5.58 6.46 -4.55
C GLN A 129 5.20 5.71 -5.83
N ARG A 130 6.12 4.94 -6.39
CA ARG A 130 5.88 4.13 -7.59
C ARG A 130 4.79 3.08 -7.37
N GLN A 131 4.80 2.42 -6.21
CA GLN A 131 3.77 1.43 -5.85
C GLN A 131 2.40 2.10 -5.65
N GLU A 132 2.36 3.27 -5.01
CA GLU A 132 1.13 4.05 -4.87
C GLU A 132 0.57 4.50 -6.23
N ASP A 133 1.41 4.98 -7.12
CA ASP A 133 1.00 5.43 -8.46
C ASP A 133 0.51 4.24 -9.31
N LYS A 134 1.16 3.07 -9.19
CA LYS A 134 0.70 1.84 -9.83
C LYS A 134 -0.69 1.43 -9.30
N ARG A 135 -0.89 1.43 -7.97
CA ARG A 135 -2.19 1.13 -7.35
C ARG A 135 -3.27 2.12 -7.79
N LYS A 136 -2.96 3.42 -7.87
CA LYS A 136 -3.90 4.43 -8.37
C LYS A 136 -4.31 4.16 -9.81
N LEU A 137 -3.34 3.81 -10.67
CA LEU A 137 -3.60 3.49 -12.07
C LEU A 137 -4.47 2.23 -12.21
N GLU A 138 -4.16 1.17 -11.46
CA GLU A 138 -4.94 -0.07 -11.43
C GLU A 138 -6.38 0.18 -10.97
N ARG A 139 -6.58 0.98 -9.91
CA ARG A 139 -7.93 1.37 -9.45
C ARG A 139 -8.68 2.19 -10.50
N ALA A 140 -8.04 3.16 -11.14
CA ALA A 140 -8.67 3.97 -12.19
C ALA A 140 -9.06 3.11 -13.39
N TYR A 141 -8.22 2.17 -13.78
CA TYR A 141 -8.50 1.24 -14.87
C TYR A 141 -9.65 0.29 -14.52
N LEU A 142 -9.69 -0.24 -13.30
CA LEU A 142 -10.79 -1.07 -12.80
C LEU A 142 -12.10 -0.28 -12.80
N ALA A 143 -12.12 0.93 -12.23
CA ALA A 143 -13.29 1.78 -12.19
C ALA A 143 -13.86 2.05 -13.60
N ARG A 144 -13.00 2.36 -14.57
CA ARG A 144 -13.39 2.55 -15.97
C ARG A 144 -14.10 1.32 -16.56
N ASN A 145 -13.56 0.12 -16.29
CA ASN A 145 -14.18 -1.12 -16.78
C ASN A 145 -15.53 -1.37 -16.10
N VAL A 146 -15.62 -1.15 -14.78
CA VAL A 146 -16.90 -1.28 -14.05
C VAL A 146 -17.94 -0.28 -14.57
N ILE A 147 -17.58 0.97 -14.79
CA ILE A 147 -18.49 1.97 -15.39
C ILE A 147 -18.98 1.51 -16.77
N SER A 148 -18.12 0.90 -17.59
CA SER A 148 -18.55 0.34 -18.88
C SER A 148 -19.60 -0.76 -18.71
N LEU A 149 -19.47 -1.61 -17.68
CA LEU A 149 -20.47 -2.63 -17.32
C LEU A 149 -21.78 -1.99 -16.83
N LEU A 150 -21.72 -0.96 -15.97
CA LEU A 150 -22.90 -0.24 -15.48
C LEU A 150 -23.70 0.38 -16.62
N LEU A 151 -23.02 0.97 -17.59
CA LEU A 151 -23.64 1.58 -18.76
C LEU A 151 -24.11 0.56 -19.80
N GLY A 152 -23.83 -0.72 -19.63
CA GLY A 152 -24.11 -1.76 -20.62
C GLY A 152 -23.30 -1.61 -21.92
N LYS A 153 -22.18 -0.88 -21.89
CA LYS A 153 -21.29 -0.61 -23.03
C LYS A 153 -19.93 -1.27 -22.82
N TYR A 154 -19.90 -2.59 -22.78
CA TYR A 154 -18.69 -3.36 -22.50
C TYR A 154 -18.52 -4.53 -23.48
N ASP A 155 -17.30 -5.03 -23.57
CA ASP A 155 -16.94 -6.24 -24.28
C ASP A 155 -16.45 -7.35 -23.32
N GLY A 156 -16.06 -8.49 -23.90
CA GLY A 156 -15.56 -9.62 -23.11
C GLY A 156 -14.30 -9.30 -22.30
N MET A 157 -13.41 -8.42 -22.81
CA MET A 157 -12.19 -8.02 -22.12
C MET A 157 -12.48 -7.16 -20.88
N ASN A 158 -13.45 -6.24 -20.97
CA ASN A 158 -13.87 -5.44 -19.82
C ASN A 158 -14.41 -6.33 -18.70
N LEU A 159 -15.27 -7.28 -19.05
CA LEU A 159 -15.86 -8.20 -18.09
C LEU A 159 -14.81 -9.11 -17.45
N GLU A 160 -13.94 -9.73 -18.24
CA GLU A 160 -12.86 -10.57 -17.76
C GLU A 160 -11.91 -9.81 -16.82
N TYR A 161 -11.57 -8.56 -17.16
CA TYR A 161 -10.73 -7.73 -16.31
C TYR A 161 -11.39 -7.49 -14.96
N VAL A 162 -12.67 -7.11 -14.92
CA VAL A 162 -13.41 -6.86 -13.66
C VAL A 162 -13.48 -8.14 -12.82
N VAL A 163 -13.82 -9.27 -13.42
CA VAL A 163 -13.91 -10.56 -12.71
C VAL A 163 -12.57 -10.98 -12.11
N ASN A 164 -11.45 -10.69 -12.78
CA ASN A 164 -10.11 -11.06 -12.30
C ASN A 164 -9.55 -10.09 -11.24
N HIS A 165 -10.10 -8.87 -11.13
CA HIS A 165 -9.55 -7.83 -10.23
C HIS A 165 -10.51 -7.36 -9.15
N MET A 166 -11.73 -7.88 -9.11
CA MET A 166 -12.68 -7.65 -8.02
C MET A 166 -12.98 -8.94 -7.28
N HIS A 167 -13.12 -8.84 -5.97
CA HIS A 167 -13.70 -9.94 -5.20
C HIS A 167 -15.21 -9.91 -5.41
N LEU A 168 -15.73 -10.87 -6.16
CA LEU A 168 -17.15 -10.97 -6.52
C LEU A 168 -17.76 -12.25 -5.94
N SER A 169 -19.02 -12.17 -5.58
CA SER A 169 -19.86 -13.33 -5.25
C SER A 169 -21.22 -13.18 -5.91
N ASP A 170 -22.04 -14.21 -5.80
CA ASP A 170 -23.44 -14.14 -6.24
C ASP A 170 -24.19 -13.02 -5.52
N GLY A 171 -25.21 -12.48 -6.18
CA GLY A 171 -26.04 -11.43 -5.60
C GLY A 171 -25.39 -10.07 -5.58
N VAL A 172 -25.21 -9.51 -6.78
CA VAL A 172 -24.63 -8.17 -6.99
C VAL A 172 -25.72 -7.11 -6.99
N ARG A 173 -25.42 -5.94 -6.39
CA ARG A 173 -26.22 -4.72 -6.50
C ARG A 173 -25.34 -3.52 -6.76
N TYR A 174 -25.87 -2.57 -7.51
CA TYR A 174 -25.35 -1.21 -7.51
C TYR A 174 -26.04 -0.41 -6.41
N ILE A 175 -25.26 0.29 -5.62
CA ILE A 175 -25.72 1.18 -4.55
C ILE A 175 -25.26 2.59 -4.90
N ASP A 176 -26.17 3.53 -4.80
CA ASP A 176 -25.88 4.96 -4.98
C ASP A 176 -26.11 5.71 -3.67
N ILE A 177 -25.13 6.51 -3.24
CA ILE A 177 -25.18 7.28 -2.00
C ILE A 177 -25.10 8.75 -2.33
N GLN A 178 -26.13 9.48 -1.97
CA GLN A 178 -26.34 10.88 -2.33
C GLN A 178 -26.44 11.78 -1.08
N LEU A 179 -25.95 13.01 -1.21
CA LEU A 179 -26.11 14.05 -0.21
C LEU A 179 -27.50 14.71 -0.36
N MET A 180 -28.32 14.67 0.70
CA MET A 180 -29.69 15.24 0.65
C MET A 180 -29.75 16.75 0.41
N ASP A 181 -28.75 17.50 0.90
CA ASP A 181 -28.75 18.98 0.83
C ASP A 181 -28.27 19.52 -0.52
N ALA A 182 -27.95 18.64 -1.47
CA ALA A 182 -27.44 19.00 -2.79
C ALA A 182 -28.53 19.26 -3.86
N MET A 183 -29.79 19.40 -3.43
CA MET A 183 -30.91 19.52 -4.39
C MET A 183 -31.09 20.90 -5.05
N ASN A 184 -30.25 21.90 -4.75
CA ASN A 184 -30.28 23.18 -5.47
C ASN A 184 -28.98 23.40 -6.25
N PRO A 185 -28.96 23.16 -7.57
CA PRO A 185 -27.74 23.29 -8.41
C PRO A 185 -27.20 24.72 -8.50
N GLU A 186 -27.96 25.73 -8.13
CA GLU A 186 -27.61 27.14 -8.33
C GLU A 186 -26.81 27.79 -7.19
N ASP A 187 -26.69 27.12 -6.03
CA ASP A 187 -26.18 27.77 -4.79
C ASP A 187 -24.83 27.27 -4.27
N VAL A 188 -24.14 26.34 -4.94
CA VAL A 188 -22.93 25.75 -4.38
C VAL A 188 -21.68 26.04 -5.20
N GLU A 189 -20.74 26.74 -4.60
CA GLU A 189 -19.38 26.90 -5.16
C GLU A 189 -18.74 25.52 -5.40
N ASP A 190 -18.25 25.32 -6.62
CA ASP A 190 -17.70 24.05 -7.16
C ASP A 190 -16.64 23.39 -6.25
N MET A 191 -15.90 24.17 -5.44
CA MET A 191 -14.88 23.69 -4.51
C MET A 191 -15.44 23.02 -3.24
N GLU A 192 -16.52 23.51 -2.68
CA GLU A 192 -17.15 22.96 -1.47
C GLU A 192 -17.79 21.60 -1.77
N THR A 193 -18.43 21.50 -2.89
CA THR A 193 -19.05 20.30 -3.45
C THR A 193 -18.05 19.16 -3.63
N ARG A 194 -16.94 19.43 -4.29
CA ARG A 194 -15.86 18.45 -4.49
C ARG A 194 -15.24 18.02 -3.17
N SER A 195 -15.18 18.92 -2.17
CA SER A 195 -14.70 18.58 -0.84
C SER A 195 -15.66 17.62 -0.13
N ARG A 196 -16.97 17.81 -0.24
CA ARG A 196 -18.01 16.95 0.35
C ARG A 196 -18.00 15.56 -0.30
N GLN A 197 -17.91 15.48 -1.62
CA GLN A 197 -17.82 14.22 -2.33
C GLN A 197 -16.55 13.43 -1.94
N ARG A 198 -15.40 14.10 -1.84
CA ARG A 198 -14.17 13.44 -1.34
C ARG A 198 -14.34 12.86 0.06
N LYS A 199 -14.99 13.59 0.97
CA LYS A 199 -15.27 13.10 2.32
C LYS A 199 -16.19 11.89 2.30
N LEU A 200 -17.23 11.91 1.45
CA LEU A 200 -18.13 10.78 1.27
C LEU A 200 -17.38 9.55 0.74
N TYR A 201 -16.55 9.73 -0.31
CA TYR A 201 -15.70 8.67 -0.83
C TYR A 201 -14.75 8.10 0.22
N GLN A 202 -14.10 8.97 1.01
CA GLN A 202 -13.23 8.55 2.11
C GLN A 202 -13.98 7.76 3.17
N GLY A 203 -15.16 8.23 3.62
CA GLY A 203 -15.98 7.52 4.57
C GLY A 203 -16.42 6.14 4.08
N CYS A 204 -16.81 6.02 2.80
CA CYS A 204 -17.10 4.73 2.18
C CYS A 204 -15.86 3.82 2.19
N SER A 205 -14.70 4.36 1.81
CA SER A 205 -13.43 3.62 1.77
C SER A 205 -13.00 3.12 3.15
N GLU A 206 -13.17 3.94 4.19
CA GLU A 206 -12.86 3.58 5.58
C GLU A 206 -13.78 2.48 6.10
N PHE A 207 -15.07 2.53 5.77
CA PHE A 207 -16.03 1.51 6.18
C PHE A 207 -15.77 0.18 5.48
N LEU A 208 -15.54 0.20 4.16
CA LEU A 208 -15.35 -1.00 3.34
C LEU A 208 -13.95 -1.63 3.52
N LYS A 209 -12.97 -0.90 4.07
CA LYS A 209 -11.57 -1.31 4.25
C LYS A 209 -10.85 -1.58 2.91
N GLU A 210 -9.57 -1.95 2.99
CA GLU A 210 -8.73 -2.10 1.79
C GLU A 210 -9.23 -3.17 0.82
N ASP A 211 -9.77 -4.27 1.33
CA ASP A 211 -10.19 -5.42 0.53
C ASP A 211 -11.43 -5.16 -0.34
N GLU A 212 -12.23 -4.16 0.01
CA GLU A 212 -13.52 -3.87 -0.61
C GLU A 212 -13.59 -2.46 -1.22
N ALA A 213 -12.61 -1.61 -0.93
CA ALA A 213 -12.56 -0.23 -1.42
C ALA A 213 -12.49 -0.11 -2.96
N HIS A 214 -12.08 -1.16 -3.66
CA HIS A 214 -12.08 -1.22 -5.12
C HIS A 214 -13.49 -1.24 -5.72
N CYS A 215 -14.51 -1.56 -4.93
CA CYS A 215 -15.91 -1.55 -5.35
C CYS A 215 -16.52 -0.14 -5.41
N ILE A 216 -15.84 0.88 -4.87
CA ILE A 216 -16.33 2.27 -4.83
C ILE A 216 -16.03 2.96 -6.14
N LEU A 217 -17.04 3.61 -6.69
CA LEU A 217 -16.97 4.31 -7.96
C LEU A 217 -17.29 5.79 -7.75
N ASP A 218 -16.45 6.64 -8.29
CA ASP A 218 -16.72 8.05 -8.45
C ASP A 218 -17.51 8.21 -9.78
N VAL A 219 -18.80 7.95 -9.72
CA VAL A 219 -19.69 8.05 -10.88
C VAL A 219 -20.40 9.39 -10.81
N SER A 220 -19.81 10.41 -11.40
CA SER A 220 -20.59 11.60 -11.73
C SER A 220 -21.47 11.29 -12.93
N SER A 221 -22.74 10.94 -12.70
CA SER A 221 -23.74 10.92 -13.75
C SER A 221 -23.98 12.35 -14.26
N GLU A 222 -24.33 12.49 -15.55
CA GLU A 222 -24.65 13.80 -16.15
C GLU A 222 -25.75 14.50 -15.29
N GLY A 223 -25.34 15.45 -14.46
CA GLY A 223 -26.22 16.29 -13.64
C GLY A 223 -26.13 16.13 -12.12
N ASN A 224 -25.47 15.10 -11.59
CA ASN A 224 -25.35 14.89 -10.15
C ASN A 224 -23.86 14.69 -9.77
N ILE A 225 -23.22 15.74 -9.32
CA ILE A 225 -21.78 15.78 -8.97
C ILE A 225 -21.51 15.21 -7.56
N TYR A 226 -22.54 14.74 -6.87
CA TYR A 226 -22.52 14.49 -5.41
C TYR A 226 -22.62 13.03 -5.03
N ASP A 227 -22.64 12.13 -6.00
CA ASP A 227 -22.93 10.73 -5.79
C ASP A 227 -21.66 9.92 -5.65
N VAL A 228 -21.68 8.95 -4.75
CA VAL A 228 -20.68 7.89 -4.68
C VAL A 228 -21.41 6.57 -4.88
N GLY A 229 -21.10 5.94 -6.01
CA GLY A 229 -21.62 4.61 -6.30
C GLY A 229 -20.74 3.51 -5.72
N PHE A 230 -21.34 2.39 -5.37
CA PHE A 230 -20.54 1.23 -5.03
C PHE A 230 -21.21 -0.09 -5.43
N ILE A 231 -20.40 -1.12 -5.65
CA ILE A 231 -20.87 -2.46 -5.98
C ILE A 231 -20.94 -3.27 -4.69
N TYR A 232 -22.15 -3.61 -4.27
CA TYR A 232 -22.40 -4.53 -3.17
C TYR A 232 -22.43 -5.96 -3.70
N CYS A 233 -21.82 -6.88 -2.93
CA CYS A 233 -21.92 -8.32 -3.12
C CYS A 233 -22.32 -9.02 -1.82
N ASP A 234 -23.05 -10.13 -1.91
CA ASP A 234 -23.60 -10.85 -0.73
C ASP A 234 -22.54 -11.26 0.29
N TYR A 235 -21.30 -11.54 -0.13
CA TYR A 235 -20.21 -11.88 0.78
C TYR A 235 -19.90 -10.76 1.80
N MET A 236 -20.18 -9.50 1.47
CA MET A 236 -19.90 -8.36 2.36
C MET A 236 -20.73 -8.43 3.64
N ALA A 237 -22.00 -8.76 3.52
CA ALA A 237 -22.87 -8.98 4.67
C ALA A 237 -22.52 -10.29 5.40
N ALA A 238 -22.27 -11.36 4.65
CA ALA A 238 -21.92 -12.66 5.21
C ALA A 238 -20.62 -12.61 6.04
N LYS A 239 -19.59 -11.91 5.58
CA LYS A 239 -18.32 -11.70 6.30
C LYS A 239 -18.51 -10.95 7.64
N ASN A 240 -19.58 -10.17 7.75
CA ASN A 240 -19.93 -9.38 8.94
C ASN A 240 -21.05 -10.02 9.77
N ASP A 241 -21.39 -11.28 9.56
CA ASP A 241 -22.43 -12.02 10.26
C ASP A 241 -23.77 -11.25 10.35
N CYS A 242 -24.16 -10.59 9.24
CA CYS A 242 -25.38 -9.82 9.19
C CYS A 242 -26.12 -9.99 7.85
N THR A 243 -27.37 -9.54 7.81
CA THR A 243 -28.17 -9.49 6.58
C THR A 243 -27.71 -8.32 5.69
N GLU A 244 -28.03 -8.40 4.40
CA GLU A 244 -27.81 -7.30 3.43
C GLU A 244 -28.38 -5.97 3.96
N LYS A 245 -29.61 -6.00 4.47
CA LYS A 245 -30.29 -4.82 4.99
C LYS A 245 -29.54 -4.20 6.19
N GLU A 246 -29.17 -5.03 7.15
CA GLU A 246 -28.39 -4.59 8.32
C GLU A 246 -27.01 -4.03 7.93
N TYR A 247 -26.36 -4.63 6.93
CA TYR A 247 -25.07 -4.14 6.43
C TYR A 247 -25.19 -2.74 5.83
N LEU A 248 -26.17 -2.53 4.96
CA LEU A 248 -26.42 -1.22 4.32
C LEU A 248 -26.88 -0.16 5.31
N GLU A 249 -27.72 -0.54 6.30
CA GLU A 249 -28.13 0.37 7.38
C GLU A 249 -26.95 0.77 8.28
N LYS A 250 -26.03 -0.16 8.57
CA LYS A 250 -24.78 0.14 9.31
C LYS A 250 -23.90 1.11 8.53
N LEU A 251 -23.71 0.88 7.22
CA LEU A 251 -22.95 1.79 6.35
C LEU A 251 -23.56 3.19 6.34
N LEU A 252 -24.85 3.30 6.10
CA LEU A 252 -25.54 4.60 6.06
C LEU A 252 -25.46 5.33 7.40
N SER A 253 -25.65 4.62 8.51
CA SER A 253 -25.53 5.18 9.86
C SER A 253 -24.12 5.66 10.16
N TYR A 254 -23.10 4.88 9.81
CA TYR A 254 -21.70 5.26 9.95
C TYR A 254 -21.38 6.53 9.18
N LEU A 255 -21.79 6.61 7.92
CA LEU A 255 -21.56 7.78 7.06
C LEU A 255 -22.27 9.04 7.58
N ASN A 256 -23.53 8.93 7.99
CA ASN A 256 -24.29 10.05 8.55
C ASN A 256 -23.62 10.63 9.80
N VAL A 257 -23.10 9.76 10.68
CA VAL A 257 -22.40 10.19 11.90
C VAL A 257 -21.04 10.81 11.58
N THR A 258 -20.25 10.14 10.76
CA THR A 258 -18.88 10.56 10.44
C THR A 258 -18.84 11.88 9.66
N LEU A 259 -19.78 12.06 8.74
CA LEU A 259 -19.84 13.25 7.89
C LEU A 259 -20.71 14.38 8.50
N ASN A 260 -21.47 14.07 9.55
CA ASN A 260 -22.48 14.97 10.13
C ASN A 260 -23.42 15.57 9.06
N GLN A 261 -23.88 14.71 8.14
CA GLN A 261 -24.74 15.06 7.00
C GLN A 261 -25.84 14.02 6.84
N LYS A 262 -26.95 14.44 6.22
CA LYS A 262 -28.03 13.51 5.86
C LYS A 262 -27.78 12.96 4.47
N LEU A 263 -27.70 11.65 4.38
CA LEU A 263 -27.46 10.91 3.15
C LEU A 263 -28.70 10.09 2.78
N VAL A 264 -28.90 9.92 1.49
CA VAL A 264 -29.86 8.97 0.91
C VAL A 264 -29.07 7.86 0.23
N MET A 265 -29.50 6.62 0.44
CA MET A 265 -28.96 5.46 -0.23
C MET A 265 -30.04 4.87 -1.14
N LEU A 266 -29.74 4.84 -2.43
CA LEU A 266 -30.58 4.20 -3.43
C LEU A 266 -30.00 2.81 -3.70
N VAL A 267 -30.87 1.80 -3.70
CA VAL A 267 -30.46 0.39 -3.78
C VAL A 267 -31.03 -0.23 -5.05
N GLY A 268 -30.17 -0.54 -5.99
CA GLY A 268 -30.57 -1.19 -7.25
C GLY A 268 -31.08 -2.61 -7.05
N LYS A 269 -31.79 -3.15 -8.03
CA LYS A 269 -32.24 -4.54 -8.01
C LYS A 269 -31.08 -5.51 -7.91
N LYS A 270 -31.28 -6.58 -7.12
CA LYS A 270 -30.31 -7.67 -7.06
C LYS A 270 -30.22 -8.40 -8.40
N VAL A 271 -29.01 -8.60 -8.86
CA VAL A 271 -28.68 -9.35 -10.08
C VAL A 271 -27.77 -10.53 -9.75
N PRO A 272 -27.75 -11.60 -10.53
CA PRO A 272 -27.02 -12.82 -10.20
C PRO A 272 -25.49 -12.59 -10.20
N ASP A 273 -24.99 -11.75 -11.09
CA ASP A 273 -23.57 -11.53 -11.30
C ASP A 273 -23.28 -10.12 -11.81
N ILE A 274 -21.99 -9.78 -11.91
CA ILE A 274 -21.52 -8.46 -12.34
C ILE A 274 -21.81 -8.17 -13.82
N ALA A 275 -21.99 -9.17 -14.68
CA ALA A 275 -22.32 -8.97 -16.10
C ALA A 275 -23.73 -8.38 -16.26
N ALA A 276 -24.62 -8.65 -15.28
CA ALA A 276 -25.97 -8.11 -15.28
C ALA A 276 -26.12 -6.78 -14.51
N VAL A 277 -25.02 -6.19 -14.03
CA VAL A 277 -25.02 -5.02 -13.13
C VAL A 277 -25.67 -3.76 -13.73
N SER A 278 -25.70 -3.62 -15.07
CA SER A 278 -26.40 -2.53 -15.75
C SER A 278 -27.91 -2.49 -15.41
N LYS A 279 -28.53 -3.66 -15.18
CA LYS A 279 -29.94 -3.74 -14.76
C LYS A 279 -30.14 -3.27 -13.32
N SER A 280 -29.13 -3.47 -12.46
CA SER A 280 -29.14 -2.96 -11.09
C SER A 280 -28.95 -1.44 -11.09
N TYR A 281 -28.00 -0.94 -11.87
CA TYR A 281 -27.75 0.50 -12.05
C TYR A 281 -28.96 1.27 -12.52
N GLY A 282 -29.67 0.79 -13.54
CA GLY A 282 -30.88 1.45 -14.06
C GLY A 282 -32.09 1.43 -13.13
N THR A 283 -31.99 0.87 -11.93
CA THR A 283 -33.05 0.81 -10.91
C THR A 283 -32.67 1.43 -9.56
N ALA A 284 -31.40 1.84 -9.39
CA ALA A 284 -30.93 2.66 -8.28
C ALA A 284 -31.09 4.17 -8.57
#